data_bf5c9dcec83c32c44178b39f8e8fad5c
#
_entry.id   bf5c9dcec83c32c44178b39f8e8fad5c
#
_cell.length_a   1.000
_cell.length_b   1.000
_cell.length_c   1.000
_cell.angle_alpha   90.00
_cell.angle_beta   90.00
_cell.angle_gamma   90.00
#
_symmetry.space_group_name_H-M   'P 1'
#
loop_
_entity.id
_entity.type
_entity.pdbx_description
1 polymer ?
#
loop_
_entity_poly.entity_id
_entity_poly.type
_entity_poly.pdbx_seq_one_letter_code
_entity_poly.pdbx_strand_id
1 'polypeptide(L)'
;MQNWPLQKEADGFYGNPRGRDAKPSPLWEMTSLVSVSPPFAMQFAGKAVTGFKVHRKCAVSLTRVLGAIWLSANKSQSTIDDWGVSTFGGSYNFRLKRGSNALSMHAYGCAIDLAPERFPMGRSKPTFCAEVLKAFADEGWVNLAHDRMHFQAALI
;
A
#
# COMPACT_ATOMS: atom_id res chain seq x y z
N MET A 1 14.35 9.28 6.58
CA MET A 1 12.92 8.94 6.66
C MET A 1 12.12 9.92 5.82
N GLN A 2 11.22 9.42 5.03
CA GLN A 2 10.37 10.24 4.18
C GLN A 2 9.29 10.93 5.02
N ASN A 3 9.03 12.21 4.77
CA ASN A 3 7.94 12.94 5.43
C ASN A 3 6.68 12.83 4.59
N TRP A 4 5.74 12.01 5.04
CA TRP A 4 4.46 11.86 4.38
C TRP A 4 3.44 12.88 4.89
N PRO A 5 2.44 13.26 4.08
CA PRO A 5 1.44 14.25 4.48
C PRO A 5 0.45 13.66 5.50
N LEU A 6 -0.29 14.54 6.17
CA LEU A 6 -1.50 14.11 6.86
C LEU A 6 -2.54 13.68 5.82
N GLN A 7 -3.41 12.73 6.18
CA GLN A 7 -4.48 12.25 5.27
C GLN A 7 -5.31 13.41 4.71
N LYS A 8 -5.65 14.38 5.54
CA LYS A 8 -6.43 15.56 5.13
C LYS A 8 -5.70 16.47 4.14
N GLU A 9 -4.40 16.31 3.98
CA GLU A 9 -3.55 17.09 3.09
C GLU A 9 -3.17 16.33 1.81
N ALA A 10 -3.76 15.15 1.61
CA ALA A 10 -3.41 14.27 0.49
C ALA A 10 -3.61 14.93 -0.88
N ASP A 11 -4.69 15.72 -1.05
CA ASP A 11 -4.93 16.44 -2.30
C ASP A 11 -3.78 17.39 -2.66
N GLY A 12 -3.24 18.09 -1.67
CA GLY A 12 -2.14 19.02 -1.90
C GLY A 12 -0.80 18.33 -2.18
N PHE A 13 -0.57 17.18 -1.55
CA PHE A 13 0.70 16.46 -1.69
C PHE A 13 0.72 15.53 -2.90
N TYR A 14 -0.35 14.75 -3.09
CA TYR A 14 -0.44 13.75 -4.15
C TYR A 14 -1.16 14.24 -5.42
N GLY A 15 -1.76 15.41 -5.36
CA GLY A 15 -2.66 15.91 -6.39
C GLY A 15 -4.07 15.36 -6.19
N ASN A 16 -5.04 15.98 -6.85
CA ASN A 16 -6.44 15.59 -6.75
C ASN A 16 -6.78 14.53 -7.81
N PRO A 17 -7.06 13.28 -7.41
CA PRO A 17 -7.36 12.22 -8.36
C PRO A 17 -8.78 12.26 -8.93
N ARG A 18 -9.63 13.17 -8.44
CA ARG A 18 -11.04 13.24 -8.84
C ARG A 18 -11.20 13.77 -10.26
N GLY A 19 -11.95 13.04 -11.07
CA GLY A 19 -12.39 13.44 -12.39
C GLY A 19 -13.87 13.76 -12.44
N ARG A 20 -14.50 13.51 -13.58
CA ARG A 20 -15.93 13.75 -13.80
C ARG A 20 -16.74 12.53 -13.36
N ASP A 21 -18.01 12.77 -12.97
CA ASP A 21 -19.00 11.72 -12.69
C ASP A 21 -18.54 10.69 -11.66
N ALA A 22 -17.90 11.16 -10.58
CA ALA A 22 -17.40 10.33 -9.49
C ALA A 22 -16.37 9.26 -9.97
N LYS A 23 -15.69 9.54 -11.08
CA LYS A 23 -14.63 8.71 -11.65
C LYS A 23 -13.25 9.36 -11.42
N PRO A 24 -12.16 8.58 -11.50
CA PRO A 24 -10.84 9.18 -11.41
C PRO A 24 -10.53 10.04 -12.64
N SER A 25 -9.64 11.03 -12.46
CA SER A 25 -9.12 11.85 -13.53
C SER A 25 -8.11 11.04 -14.36
N PRO A 26 -8.33 10.81 -15.67
CA PRO A 26 -7.36 10.12 -16.51
C PRO A 26 -6.00 10.82 -16.57
N LEU A 27 -6.01 12.15 -16.57
CA LEU A 27 -4.76 12.93 -16.59
C LEU A 27 -3.97 12.74 -15.30
N TRP A 28 -4.64 12.76 -14.14
CA TRP A 28 -3.99 12.52 -12.87
C TRP A 28 -3.40 11.09 -12.82
N GLU A 29 -4.17 10.09 -13.24
CA GLU A 29 -3.68 8.70 -13.28
C GLU A 29 -2.44 8.57 -14.15
N MET A 30 -2.47 9.16 -15.35
CA MET A 30 -1.36 9.08 -16.30
C MET A 30 -0.10 9.76 -15.78
N THR A 31 -0.23 10.90 -15.10
CA THR A 31 0.91 11.70 -14.63
C THR A 31 1.39 11.32 -13.23
N SER A 32 0.57 10.63 -12.44
CA SER A 32 0.85 10.38 -11.03
C SER A 32 1.16 8.93 -10.69
N LEU A 33 0.64 7.97 -11.45
CA LEU A 33 0.81 6.55 -11.14
C LEU A 33 1.96 5.93 -11.93
N VAL A 34 2.72 5.07 -11.23
CA VAL A 34 3.80 4.27 -11.81
C VAL A 34 3.68 2.84 -11.30
N SER A 35 4.34 1.91 -11.99
CA SER A 35 4.34 0.50 -11.58
C SER A 35 5.52 0.21 -10.67
N VAL A 36 5.27 -0.58 -9.62
CA VAL A 36 6.31 -1.15 -8.74
C VAL A 36 6.29 -2.66 -8.92
N SER A 37 7.47 -3.26 -9.07
CA SER A 37 7.64 -4.71 -9.18
C SER A 37 8.26 -5.25 -7.90
N PRO A 38 7.62 -6.21 -7.21
CA PRO A 38 8.20 -6.80 -6.00
C PRO A 38 9.41 -7.68 -6.33
N PRO A 39 10.40 -7.79 -5.42
CA PRO A 39 11.57 -8.66 -5.63
C PRO A 39 11.27 -10.15 -5.38
N PHE A 40 10.07 -10.49 -4.95
CA PHE A 40 9.61 -11.84 -4.67
C PHE A 40 8.29 -12.10 -5.38
N ALA A 41 7.87 -13.35 -5.44
CA ALA A 41 6.60 -13.71 -6.06
C ALA A 41 5.42 -13.27 -5.20
N MET A 42 4.47 -12.61 -5.83
CA MET A 42 3.19 -12.23 -5.24
C MET A 42 2.03 -12.76 -6.07
N GLN A 43 0.88 -12.91 -5.44
CA GLN A 43 -0.34 -13.37 -6.11
C GLN A 43 -1.57 -12.62 -5.59
N PHE A 44 -2.57 -12.56 -6.45
CA PHE A 44 -3.91 -12.09 -6.13
C PHE A 44 -4.93 -13.03 -6.78
N ALA A 45 -5.81 -13.61 -5.96
CA ALA A 45 -6.83 -14.55 -6.44
C ALA A 45 -6.25 -15.68 -7.31
N GLY A 46 -5.10 -16.24 -6.94
CA GLY A 46 -4.43 -17.31 -7.65
C GLY A 46 -3.67 -16.90 -8.90
N LYS A 47 -3.62 -15.61 -9.22
CA LYS A 47 -2.89 -15.06 -10.37
C LYS A 47 -1.62 -14.35 -9.92
N ALA A 48 -0.54 -14.52 -10.67
CA ALA A 48 0.72 -13.85 -10.38
C ALA A 48 0.57 -12.33 -10.52
N VAL A 49 1.11 -11.59 -9.53
CA VAL A 49 1.21 -10.14 -9.54
C VAL A 49 2.67 -9.77 -9.71
N THR A 50 3.03 -9.33 -10.91
CA THR A 50 4.42 -8.96 -11.25
C THR A 50 4.67 -7.45 -11.14
N GLY A 51 3.61 -6.67 -11.02
CA GLY A 51 3.67 -5.23 -10.84
C GLY A 51 2.32 -4.67 -10.44
N PHE A 52 2.34 -3.55 -9.75
CA PHE A 52 1.12 -2.89 -9.32
C PHE A 52 1.32 -1.37 -9.28
N LYS A 53 0.23 -0.63 -9.41
CA LYS A 53 0.25 0.84 -9.50
C LYS A 53 0.30 1.49 -8.13
N VAL A 54 1.21 2.45 -7.97
CA VAL A 54 1.29 3.34 -6.80
C VAL A 54 1.60 4.76 -7.29
N HIS A 55 1.41 5.74 -6.41
CA HIS A 55 1.82 7.10 -6.71
C HIS A 55 3.34 7.18 -6.93
N ARG A 56 3.78 7.94 -7.93
CA ARG A 56 5.20 8.10 -8.26
C ARG A 56 6.04 8.59 -7.07
N LYS A 57 5.43 9.36 -6.15
CA LYS A 57 6.11 9.82 -4.92
C LYS A 57 6.34 8.71 -3.90
N CYS A 58 5.58 7.61 -4.00
CA CYS A 58 5.68 6.47 -3.09
C CYS A 58 6.56 5.34 -3.64
N ALA A 59 6.82 5.31 -4.95
CA ALA A 59 7.39 4.15 -5.62
C ALA A 59 8.77 3.78 -5.09
N VAL A 60 9.67 4.74 -4.93
CA VAL A 60 11.03 4.47 -4.43
C VAL A 60 10.99 3.97 -2.99
N SER A 61 10.19 4.61 -2.14
CA SER A 61 10.03 4.20 -0.75
C SER A 61 9.47 2.78 -0.63
N LEU A 62 8.41 2.48 -1.38
CA LEU A 62 7.82 1.13 -1.35
C LEU A 62 8.79 0.07 -1.89
N THR A 63 9.56 0.40 -2.90
CA THR A 63 10.62 -0.50 -3.41
C THR A 63 11.65 -0.80 -2.33
N ARG A 64 12.03 0.20 -1.53
CA ARG A 64 12.94 -0.02 -0.37
C ARG A 64 12.29 -0.91 0.68
N VAL A 65 11.01 -0.69 0.99
CA VAL A 65 10.27 -1.52 1.94
C VAL A 65 10.28 -2.98 1.50
N LEU A 66 9.88 -3.25 0.27
CA LEU A 66 9.82 -4.62 -0.26
C LEU A 66 11.20 -5.26 -0.33
N GLY A 67 12.23 -4.49 -0.69
CA GLY A 67 13.62 -4.94 -0.67
C GLY A 67 14.11 -5.29 0.72
N ALA A 68 13.78 -4.47 1.73
CA ALA A 68 14.14 -4.72 3.13
C ALA A 68 13.47 -5.99 3.66
N ILE A 69 12.20 -6.19 3.33
CA ILE A 69 11.47 -7.41 3.69
C ILE A 69 12.14 -8.64 3.07
N TRP A 70 12.48 -8.56 1.79
CA TRP A 70 13.15 -9.64 1.06
C TRP A 70 14.49 -10.03 1.70
N LEU A 71 15.29 -9.03 2.05
CA LEU A 71 16.57 -9.26 2.74
C LEU A 71 16.38 -9.84 4.15
N SER A 72 15.39 -9.34 4.91
CA SER A 72 15.07 -9.87 6.24
C SER A 72 14.61 -11.33 6.19
N ALA A 73 13.99 -11.72 5.09
CA ALA A 73 13.55 -13.10 4.84
C ALA A 73 14.69 -13.98 4.29
N ASN A 74 15.93 -13.48 4.23
CA ASN A 74 17.08 -14.15 3.62
C ASN A 74 16.80 -14.59 2.17
N LYS A 75 16.03 -13.80 1.44
CA LYS A 75 15.58 -14.07 0.06
C LYS A 75 14.89 -15.43 -0.07
N SER A 76 14.14 -15.81 0.96
CA SER A 76 13.36 -17.05 0.99
C SER A 76 11.90 -16.77 0.65
N GLN A 77 11.43 -17.31 -0.47
CA GLN A 77 10.03 -17.18 -0.87
C GLN A 77 9.09 -17.84 0.15
N SER A 78 9.47 -19.00 0.72
CA SER A 78 8.63 -19.65 1.73
C SER A 78 8.49 -18.79 2.98
N THR A 79 9.52 -18.06 3.36
CA THR A 79 9.45 -17.11 4.48
C THR A 79 8.51 -15.94 4.15
N ILE A 80 8.60 -15.39 2.94
CA ILE A 80 7.68 -14.35 2.47
C ILE A 80 6.24 -14.84 2.52
N ASP A 81 5.98 -16.08 2.08
CA ASP A 81 4.65 -16.69 2.13
C ASP A 81 4.17 -16.83 3.59
N ASP A 82 5.02 -17.31 4.48
CA ASP A 82 4.72 -17.46 5.90
C ASP A 82 4.38 -16.13 6.58
N TRP A 83 5.05 -15.06 6.16
CA TRP A 83 4.80 -13.72 6.69
C TRP A 83 3.54 -13.05 6.13
N GLY A 84 2.94 -13.62 5.09
CA GLY A 84 1.73 -13.08 4.45
C GLY A 84 1.99 -12.00 3.41
N VAL A 85 3.25 -11.72 3.06
CA VAL A 85 3.60 -10.64 2.15
C VAL A 85 3.42 -11.02 0.69
N SER A 86 3.34 -12.29 0.37
CA SER A 86 3.13 -12.76 -1.01
C SER A 86 1.69 -12.64 -1.50
N THR A 87 0.74 -12.36 -0.62
CA THR A 87 -0.67 -12.18 -1.00
C THR A 87 -0.97 -10.69 -1.15
N PHE A 88 -1.12 -10.24 -2.39
CA PHE A 88 -1.46 -8.86 -2.70
C PHE A 88 -2.95 -8.62 -2.50
N GLY A 89 -3.32 -7.55 -1.80
CA GLY A 89 -4.71 -7.19 -1.54
C GLY A 89 -5.18 -5.94 -2.27
N GLY A 90 -4.27 -5.20 -2.91
CA GLY A 90 -4.59 -4.01 -3.68
C GLY A 90 -3.68 -2.84 -3.35
N SER A 91 -3.54 -1.92 -4.30
CA SER A 91 -2.81 -0.66 -4.12
C SER A 91 -3.64 0.51 -4.63
N TYR A 92 -3.51 0.95 -5.88
CA TYR A 92 -4.37 2.00 -6.40
C TYR A 92 -5.79 1.50 -6.62
N ASN A 93 -6.75 2.21 -6.01
CA ASN A 93 -8.18 1.96 -6.20
C ASN A 93 -8.93 3.26 -5.89
N PHE A 94 -9.56 3.84 -6.91
CA PHE A 94 -10.32 5.08 -6.75
C PHE A 94 -11.66 4.80 -6.10
N ARG A 95 -11.77 5.08 -4.81
CA ARG A 95 -12.99 4.90 -4.03
C ARG A 95 -13.03 5.79 -2.81
N LEU A 96 -14.22 6.02 -2.28
CA LEU A 96 -14.38 6.72 -1.02
C LEU A 96 -13.94 5.82 0.14
N LYS A 97 -13.46 6.46 1.20
CA LYS A 97 -13.25 5.81 2.48
C LYS A 97 -14.60 5.31 3.01
N ARG A 98 -14.63 4.09 3.53
CA ARG A 98 -15.88 3.47 4.01
C ARG A 98 -16.55 4.35 5.08
N GLY A 99 -17.85 4.63 4.90
CA GLY A 99 -18.63 5.48 5.80
C GLY A 99 -18.30 6.97 5.75
N SER A 100 -17.63 7.45 4.68
CA SER A 100 -17.17 8.83 4.56
C SER A 100 -17.34 9.34 3.14
N ASN A 101 -17.34 10.67 2.97
CA ASN A 101 -17.27 11.33 1.67
C ASN A 101 -15.82 11.62 1.26
N ALA A 102 -14.85 11.34 2.13
CA ALA A 102 -13.43 11.49 1.83
C ALA A 102 -12.92 10.30 1.01
N LEU A 103 -11.93 10.55 0.17
CA LEU A 103 -11.26 9.48 -0.60
C LEU A 103 -10.44 8.59 0.33
N SER A 104 -10.45 7.30 0.04
CA SER A 104 -9.50 6.35 0.62
C SER A 104 -8.07 6.72 0.21
N MET A 105 -7.08 6.43 1.03
CA MET A 105 -5.66 6.62 0.64
C MET A 105 -5.27 5.76 -0.56
N HIS A 106 -5.97 4.65 -0.80
CA HIS A 106 -5.81 3.89 -2.05
C HIS A 106 -6.13 4.72 -3.30
N ALA A 107 -7.05 5.68 -3.19
CA ALA A 107 -7.42 6.53 -4.32
C ALA A 107 -6.30 7.47 -4.76
N TYR A 108 -5.34 7.73 -3.90
CA TYR A 108 -4.13 8.50 -4.21
C TYR A 108 -2.94 7.64 -4.64
N GLY A 109 -3.10 6.31 -4.62
CA GLY A 109 -1.99 5.39 -4.90
C GLY A 109 -0.93 5.36 -3.81
N CYS A 110 -1.25 5.82 -2.61
CA CYS A 110 -0.30 5.91 -1.49
C CYS A 110 -0.59 4.87 -0.39
N ALA A 111 -1.26 3.78 -0.73
CA ALA A 111 -1.56 2.70 0.19
C ALA A 111 -1.43 1.34 -0.49
N ILE A 112 -1.15 0.32 0.31
CA ILE A 112 -1.10 -1.08 -0.12
C ILE A 112 -1.73 -1.96 0.94
N ASP A 113 -2.54 -2.92 0.51
CA ASP A 113 -3.07 -3.98 1.36
C ASP A 113 -2.37 -5.30 1.06
N LEU A 114 -2.00 -6.02 2.13
CA LEU A 114 -1.36 -7.32 2.05
C LEU A 114 -2.14 -8.34 2.89
N ALA A 115 -2.33 -9.53 2.35
CA ALA A 115 -2.98 -10.66 3.00
C ALA A 115 -4.32 -10.31 3.70
N PRO A 116 -5.31 -9.78 2.96
CA PRO A 116 -6.57 -9.30 3.56
C PRO A 116 -7.36 -10.38 4.30
N GLU A 117 -7.29 -11.63 3.87
CA GLU A 117 -7.97 -12.74 4.55
C GLU A 117 -7.33 -13.07 5.90
N ARG A 118 -6.03 -12.86 6.01
CA ARG A 118 -5.25 -13.13 7.21
C ARG A 118 -5.31 -11.98 8.21
N PHE A 119 -5.44 -10.75 7.72
CA PHE A 119 -5.50 -9.52 8.50
C PHE A 119 -6.76 -8.72 8.15
N PRO A 120 -7.96 -9.23 8.49
CA PRO A 120 -9.20 -8.62 8.05
C PRO A 120 -9.44 -7.26 8.68
N MET A 121 -10.12 -6.38 7.93
CA MET A 121 -10.52 -5.06 8.39
C MET A 121 -11.38 -5.13 9.66
N GLY A 122 -11.22 -4.15 10.54
CA GLY A 122 -11.98 -4.05 11.78
C GLY A 122 -11.34 -4.78 12.96
N ARG A 123 -10.22 -5.45 12.75
CA ARG A 123 -9.51 -6.18 13.81
C ARG A 123 -8.11 -5.62 14.03
N SER A 124 -7.74 -5.47 15.31
CA SER A 124 -6.40 -5.03 15.70
C SER A 124 -5.38 -6.17 15.73
N LYS A 125 -5.84 -7.41 15.73
CA LYS A 125 -5.00 -8.64 15.74
C LYS A 125 -5.57 -9.68 14.80
N PRO A 126 -4.70 -10.56 14.24
CA PRO A 126 -3.23 -10.56 14.40
C PRO A 126 -2.57 -9.37 13.70
N THR A 127 -1.27 -9.18 13.93
CA THR A 127 -0.43 -8.21 13.23
C THR A 127 0.60 -8.94 12.37
N PHE A 128 1.18 -8.24 11.41
CA PHE A 128 2.36 -8.74 10.70
C PHE A 128 3.53 -8.95 11.67
N CYS A 129 4.49 -9.76 11.28
CA CYS A 129 5.70 -9.96 12.07
C CYS A 129 6.51 -8.66 12.19
N ALA A 130 7.41 -8.63 13.16
CA ALA A 130 8.20 -7.43 13.46
C ALA A 130 9.03 -6.95 12.27
N GLU A 131 9.57 -7.85 11.47
CA GLU A 131 10.39 -7.54 10.29
C GLU A 131 9.61 -6.76 9.25
N VAL A 132 8.38 -7.17 8.98
CA VAL A 132 7.49 -6.48 8.02
C VAL A 132 7.10 -5.11 8.56
N LEU A 133 6.66 -5.04 9.82
CA LEU A 133 6.27 -3.77 10.44
C LEU A 133 7.44 -2.79 10.46
N LYS A 134 8.65 -3.27 10.78
CA LYS A 134 9.85 -2.43 10.80
C LYS A 134 10.19 -1.88 9.42
N ALA A 135 10.10 -2.70 8.38
CA ALA A 135 10.42 -2.27 7.03
C ALA A 135 9.54 -1.09 6.57
N PHE A 136 8.25 -1.16 6.84
CA PHE A 136 7.34 -0.06 6.55
C PHE A 136 7.58 1.16 7.45
N ALA A 137 7.77 0.93 8.76
CA ALA A 137 7.99 2.02 9.71
C ALA A 137 9.28 2.79 9.43
N ASP A 138 10.34 2.11 9.01
CA ASP A 138 11.62 2.75 8.67
C ASP A 138 11.47 3.73 7.50
N GLU A 139 10.49 3.54 6.63
CA GLU A 139 10.16 4.45 5.53
C GLU A 139 9.00 5.40 5.87
N GLY A 140 8.55 5.40 7.13
CA GLY A 140 7.51 6.30 7.61
C GLY A 140 6.09 5.92 7.24
N TRP A 141 5.87 4.71 6.71
CA TRP A 141 4.52 4.23 6.40
C TRP A 141 3.78 3.85 7.69
N VAL A 142 2.48 4.09 7.70
CA VAL A 142 1.59 3.80 8.83
C VAL A 142 0.82 2.52 8.57
N ASN A 143 0.86 1.59 9.54
CA ASN A 143 -0.02 0.43 9.58
C ASN A 143 -1.22 0.77 10.47
N LEU A 144 -2.43 0.66 9.94
CA LEU A 144 -3.62 1.09 10.68
C LEU A 144 -3.97 0.11 11.81
N ALA A 145 -4.34 0.65 12.98
CA ALA A 145 -4.58 -0.13 14.20
C ALA A 145 -5.77 -1.11 14.08
N HIS A 146 -6.77 -0.80 13.26
CA HIS A 146 -7.96 -1.63 13.06
C HIS A 146 -8.12 -2.10 11.62
N ASP A 147 -7.03 -2.06 10.86
CA ASP A 147 -6.97 -2.52 9.47
C ASP A 147 -5.54 -2.95 9.16
N ARG A 148 -5.17 -4.10 9.73
CA ARG A 148 -3.75 -4.53 9.76
C ARG A 148 -3.18 -4.93 8.42
N MET A 149 -4.04 -5.26 7.43
CA MET A 149 -3.60 -5.46 6.05
C MET A 149 -3.06 -4.17 5.42
N HIS A 150 -3.49 -3.02 5.92
CA HIS A 150 -3.33 -1.71 5.28
C HIS A 150 -2.10 -0.97 5.77
N PHE A 151 -1.26 -0.57 4.81
CA PHE A 151 -0.10 0.33 5.03
C PHE A 151 -0.26 1.54 4.13
N GLN A 152 -0.02 2.73 4.66
CA GLN A 152 -0.16 3.96 3.89
C GLN A 152 0.98 4.94 4.11
N ALA A 153 1.33 5.66 3.07
CA ALA A 153 2.28 6.76 3.07
C ALA A 153 1.53 8.08 3.36
N ALA A 154 0.81 8.09 4.47
CA ALA A 154 0.08 9.27 4.97
C ALA A 154 -0.13 9.10 6.46
N LEU A 155 0.01 10.19 7.21
CA LEU A 155 -0.21 10.25 8.65
C LEU A 155 -1.69 10.48 8.95
N ILE A 156 -2.16 9.98 10.09
CA ILE A 156 -3.55 10.13 10.51
C ILE A 156 -3.81 11.50 11.11
#